data_5705c6b5fa9534730929ba02b7710b8e
#
_entry.id   5705c6b5fa9534730929ba02b7710b8e
#
_cell.length_a   1.000
_cell.length_b   1.000
_cell.length_c   1.000
_cell.angle_alpha   90.00
_cell.angle_beta   90.00
_cell.angle_gamma   90.00
#
_symmetry.space_group_name_H-M   'P 1'
#
loop_
_entity.id
_entity.type
_entity.pdbx_description
1 polymer ?
#
loop_
_entity_poly.entity_id
_entity_poly.type
_entity_poly.pdbx_seq_one_letter_code
_entity_poly.pdbx_strand_id
1 'polypeptide(L)'
;MIRILDRLVVGTLFKTFFLCLSASPVLFVIGDITENLDDYIDRGLTGMEVSLAYMYQMPLFIRWSFPIATLLATVFTIHGMTMHRELVAAKAGGISFHRVVAPLVIIGVLLTGVALFITEIETRGNRIAAQILRRESPGRTFRSDFVYKSESGLTWQVGRLTANDGRMNTVVIERPPSEGRAGLHVLAEAARWDSIDGWTLERGYLRTLAPDSTEASVEFEKLRMAGIVERPEELLEAPREPDEMTYAEIDHFADIIQRTGGNAKELLVKKEQKISLAVATLVVILFGGPLATSSNRGGAAYGIGVSLGTVIL
;
A
#
# COMPACT_ATOMS: atom_id res chain seq x y z
N MET A 1 -38.28 -13.70 -5.45
CA MET A 1 -39.12 -12.51 -5.13
C MET A 1 -38.46 -11.81 -3.92
N ILE A 2 -38.09 -10.55 -4.10
CA ILE A 2 -37.61 -9.68 -3.00
C ILE A 2 -38.83 -9.36 -2.13
N ARG A 3 -38.78 -9.75 -0.85
CA ARG A 3 -39.87 -9.47 0.09
C ARG A 3 -39.76 -8.04 0.62
N ILE A 4 -40.84 -7.46 1.11
CA ILE A 4 -40.88 -6.11 1.69
C ILE A 4 -39.79 -5.96 2.78
N LEU A 5 -39.58 -7.01 3.58
CA LEU A 5 -38.55 -7.06 4.62
C LEU A 5 -37.13 -6.94 4.04
N ASP A 6 -36.85 -7.65 2.94
CA ASP A 6 -35.53 -7.58 2.28
C ASP A 6 -35.23 -6.14 1.80
N ARG A 7 -36.24 -5.49 1.22
CA ARG A 7 -36.12 -4.09 0.76
C ARG A 7 -35.91 -3.11 1.90
N LEU A 8 -36.56 -3.32 3.03
CA LEU A 8 -36.40 -2.49 4.23
C LEU A 8 -34.97 -2.62 4.77
N VAL A 9 -34.51 -3.86 4.98
CA VAL A 9 -33.17 -4.17 5.53
C VAL A 9 -32.09 -3.60 4.60
N VAL A 10 -32.17 -3.86 3.30
CA VAL A 10 -31.23 -3.39 2.29
C VAL A 10 -31.21 -1.86 2.21
N GLY A 11 -32.40 -1.24 2.19
CA GLY A 11 -32.53 0.22 2.12
C GLY A 11 -31.93 0.92 3.34
N THR A 12 -32.18 0.40 4.54
CA THR A 12 -31.59 0.95 5.76
C THR A 12 -30.07 0.77 5.80
N LEU A 13 -29.58 -0.43 5.41
CA LEU A 13 -28.15 -0.69 5.32
C LEU A 13 -27.45 0.30 4.39
N PHE A 14 -27.94 0.45 3.15
CA PHE A 14 -27.30 1.35 2.18
C PHE A 14 -27.35 2.82 2.63
N LYS A 15 -28.49 3.27 3.18
CA LYS A 15 -28.61 4.64 3.69
C LYS A 15 -27.56 4.92 4.77
N THR A 16 -27.40 4.02 5.74
CA THR A 16 -26.43 4.17 6.83
C THR A 16 -24.99 3.97 6.32
N PHE A 17 -24.79 3.02 5.43
CA PHE A 17 -23.49 2.78 4.82
C PHE A 17 -22.96 4.02 4.10
N PHE A 18 -23.73 4.61 3.19
CA PHE A 18 -23.31 5.81 2.46
C PHE A 18 -23.13 7.02 3.38
N LEU A 19 -23.96 7.16 4.43
CA LEU A 19 -23.78 8.20 5.43
C LEU A 19 -22.42 8.05 6.14
N CYS A 20 -22.10 6.86 6.62
CA CYS A 20 -20.82 6.59 7.29
C CYS A 20 -19.64 6.68 6.30
N LEU A 21 -19.80 6.16 5.09
CA LEU A 21 -18.77 6.20 4.07
C LEU A 21 -18.45 7.63 3.61
N SER A 22 -19.39 8.55 3.66
CA SER A 22 -19.13 9.96 3.35
C SER A 22 -18.42 10.70 4.47
N ALA A 23 -18.63 10.31 5.74
CA ALA A 23 -18.04 10.96 6.90
C ALA A 23 -16.64 10.43 7.24
N SER A 24 -16.41 9.11 7.11
CA SER A 24 -15.15 8.48 7.53
C SER A 24 -13.91 8.97 6.77
N PRO A 25 -13.90 9.15 5.45
CA PRO A 25 -12.73 9.65 4.73
C PRO A 25 -12.30 11.05 5.18
N VAL A 26 -13.26 11.89 5.55
CA VAL A 26 -12.97 13.23 6.06
C VAL A 26 -12.17 13.17 7.36
N LEU A 27 -12.51 12.23 8.25
CA LEU A 27 -11.76 12.01 9.50
C LEU A 27 -10.34 11.52 9.23
N PHE A 28 -10.16 10.63 8.26
CA PHE A 28 -8.83 10.17 7.86
C PHE A 28 -7.98 11.30 7.27
N VAL A 29 -8.57 12.13 6.39
CA VAL A 29 -7.88 13.30 5.83
C VAL A 29 -7.46 14.27 6.92
N ILE A 30 -8.33 14.55 7.89
CA ILE A 30 -8.00 15.45 9.02
C ILE A 30 -6.86 14.86 9.86
N GLY A 31 -6.90 13.56 10.15
CA GLY A 31 -5.85 12.86 10.88
C GLY A 31 -4.51 12.95 10.16
N ASP A 32 -4.49 12.59 8.89
CA ASP A 32 -3.29 12.56 8.06
C ASP A 32 -2.68 13.97 7.88
N ILE A 33 -3.51 14.99 7.63
CA ILE A 33 -3.04 16.38 7.57
C ILE A 33 -2.40 16.79 8.89
N THR A 34 -3.01 16.42 10.02
CA THR A 34 -2.48 16.78 11.33
C THR A 34 -1.12 16.16 11.61
N GLU A 35 -0.91 14.92 11.17
CA GLU A 35 0.35 14.20 11.32
C GLU A 35 1.46 14.72 10.39
N ASN A 36 1.12 15.14 9.17
CA ASN A 36 2.09 15.48 8.13
C ASN A 36 2.19 17.00 7.85
N LEU A 37 1.48 17.85 8.59
CA LEU A 37 1.40 19.29 8.32
C LEU A 37 2.77 19.98 8.31
N ASP A 38 3.61 19.67 9.31
CA ASP A 38 4.94 20.25 9.46
C ASP A 38 5.82 19.89 8.25
N ASP A 39 5.78 18.64 7.83
CA ASP A 39 6.49 18.16 6.64
C ASP A 39 6.06 18.89 5.35
N TYR A 40 4.76 19.19 5.22
CA TYR A 40 4.24 19.90 4.04
C TYR A 40 4.70 21.36 4.02
N ILE A 41 4.74 22.00 5.20
CA ILE A 41 5.24 23.36 5.36
C ILE A 41 6.75 23.42 5.06
N ASP A 42 7.53 22.50 5.61
CA ASP A 42 8.99 22.44 5.43
C ASP A 42 9.37 22.20 3.95
N ARG A 43 8.58 21.40 3.24
CA ARG A 43 8.72 21.21 1.79
C ARG A 43 8.20 22.40 0.98
N GLY A 44 7.57 23.39 1.64
CA GLY A 44 7.01 24.60 1.05
C GLY A 44 5.88 24.30 0.08
N LEU A 45 5.03 23.30 0.36
CA LEU A 45 3.86 22.97 -0.44
C LEU A 45 2.78 24.02 -0.23
N THR A 46 2.07 24.34 -1.29
CA THR A 46 0.90 25.24 -1.20
C THR A 46 -0.34 24.45 -0.75
N GLY A 47 -1.30 25.10 -0.11
CA GLY A 47 -2.55 24.46 0.28
C GLY A 47 -3.33 23.88 -0.90
N MET A 48 -3.15 24.43 -2.12
CA MET A 48 -3.77 23.91 -3.33
C MET A 48 -3.14 22.59 -3.77
N GLU A 49 -1.81 22.46 -3.69
CA GLU A 49 -1.09 21.21 -4.00
C GLU A 49 -1.48 20.11 -3.02
N VAL A 50 -1.54 20.43 -1.74
CA VAL A 50 -1.97 19.50 -0.69
C VAL A 50 -3.42 19.05 -0.92
N SER A 51 -4.35 19.98 -1.20
CA SER A 51 -5.74 19.63 -1.51
C SER A 51 -5.85 18.72 -2.73
N LEU A 52 -5.08 19.01 -3.78
CA LEU A 52 -5.08 18.20 -5.00
C LEU A 52 -4.54 16.79 -4.72
N ALA A 53 -3.49 16.66 -3.93
CA ALA A 53 -2.96 15.36 -3.53
C ALA A 53 -4.00 14.53 -2.77
N TYR A 54 -4.71 15.13 -1.80
CA TYR A 54 -5.78 14.43 -1.08
C TYR A 54 -6.95 14.03 -1.96
N MET A 55 -7.27 14.79 -3.01
CA MET A 55 -8.27 14.36 -4.00
C MET A 55 -7.83 13.06 -4.71
N TYR A 56 -6.57 12.92 -5.06
CA TYR A 56 -6.04 11.70 -5.65
C TYR A 56 -5.92 10.54 -4.64
N GLN A 57 -5.69 10.82 -3.36
CA GLN A 57 -5.68 9.81 -2.28
C GLN A 57 -7.07 9.41 -1.79
N MET A 58 -8.14 10.09 -2.23
CA MET A 58 -9.50 9.80 -1.77
C MET A 58 -9.90 8.32 -1.89
N PRO A 59 -9.56 7.58 -2.99
CA PRO A 59 -9.84 6.15 -3.07
C PRO A 59 -9.21 5.32 -1.93
N LEU A 60 -8.01 5.67 -1.45
CA LEU A 60 -7.35 5.03 -0.31
C LEU A 60 -8.17 5.22 0.98
N PHE A 61 -8.56 6.45 1.28
CA PHE A 61 -9.36 6.75 2.47
C PHE A 61 -10.75 6.11 2.41
N ILE A 62 -11.35 6.05 1.23
CA ILE A 62 -12.59 5.31 1.00
C ILE A 62 -12.39 3.84 1.30
N ARG A 63 -11.33 3.20 0.80
CA ARG A 63 -11.02 1.78 1.08
C ARG A 63 -10.89 1.50 2.58
N TRP A 64 -10.16 2.34 3.31
CA TRP A 64 -10.04 2.20 4.77
C TRP A 64 -11.36 2.40 5.50
N SER A 65 -12.23 3.22 4.94
CA SER A 65 -13.57 3.47 5.50
C SER A 65 -14.55 2.31 5.29
N PHE A 66 -14.34 1.44 4.29
CA PHE A 66 -15.29 0.38 3.93
C PHE A 66 -15.66 -0.56 5.08
N PRO A 67 -14.69 -1.20 5.78
CA PRO A 67 -15.03 -2.08 6.89
C PRO A 67 -15.75 -1.35 8.03
N ILE A 68 -15.33 -0.12 8.34
CA ILE A 68 -15.90 0.71 9.41
C ILE A 68 -17.34 1.10 9.05
N ALA A 69 -17.54 1.63 7.85
CA ALA A 69 -18.87 2.02 7.36
C ALA A 69 -19.83 0.83 7.30
N THR A 70 -19.33 -0.34 6.88
CA THR A 70 -20.11 -1.58 6.80
C THR A 70 -20.46 -2.11 8.19
N LEU A 71 -19.54 -2.04 9.16
CA LEU A 71 -19.80 -2.39 10.54
C LEU A 71 -20.94 -1.54 11.11
N LEU A 72 -20.77 -0.22 11.05
CA LEU A 72 -21.76 0.72 11.57
C LEU A 72 -23.11 0.53 10.89
N ALA A 73 -23.13 0.40 9.56
CA ALA A 73 -24.35 0.18 8.80
C ALA A 73 -25.05 -1.12 9.22
N THR A 74 -24.32 -2.21 9.40
CA THR A 74 -24.87 -3.49 9.84
C THR A 74 -25.42 -3.42 11.25
N VAL A 75 -24.63 -2.85 12.18
CA VAL A 75 -25.06 -2.71 13.58
C VAL A 75 -26.29 -1.82 13.69
N PHE A 76 -26.29 -0.64 13.08
CA PHE A 76 -27.45 0.27 13.13
C PHE A 76 -28.68 -0.31 12.46
N THR A 77 -28.55 -1.07 11.37
CA THR A 77 -29.68 -1.72 10.71
C THR A 77 -30.32 -2.76 11.62
N ILE A 78 -29.53 -3.67 12.16
CA ILE A 78 -30.05 -4.75 13.02
C ILE A 78 -30.53 -4.21 14.37
N HIS A 79 -29.77 -3.27 14.96
CA HIS A 79 -30.16 -2.62 16.21
C HIS A 79 -31.49 -1.86 16.05
N GLY A 80 -31.68 -1.11 14.97
CA GLY A 80 -32.93 -0.42 14.66
C GLY A 80 -34.11 -1.39 14.59
N MET A 81 -33.98 -2.51 13.90
CA MET A 81 -34.99 -3.56 13.83
C MET A 81 -35.28 -4.18 15.21
N THR A 82 -34.26 -4.29 16.06
CA THR A 82 -34.41 -4.82 17.43
C THR A 82 -35.19 -3.84 18.32
N MET A 83 -34.82 -2.56 18.27
CA MET A 83 -35.46 -1.49 19.04
C MET A 83 -36.94 -1.29 18.68
N HIS A 84 -37.26 -1.33 17.39
CA HIS A 84 -38.65 -1.22 16.92
C HIS A 84 -39.42 -2.55 16.99
N ARG A 85 -38.82 -3.59 17.58
CA ARG A 85 -39.41 -4.93 17.72
C ARG A 85 -39.73 -5.62 16.40
N GLU A 86 -39.24 -5.12 15.29
CA GLU A 86 -39.46 -5.68 13.93
C GLU A 86 -38.85 -7.09 13.83
N LEU A 87 -37.68 -7.29 14.44
CA LEU A 87 -37.02 -8.59 14.48
C LEU A 87 -37.84 -9.62 15.30
N VAL A 88 -38.45 -9.18 16.38
CA VAL A 88 -39.34 -10.04 17.22
C VAL A 88 -40.61 -10.38 16.44
N ALA A 89 -41.22 -9.39 15.77
CA ALA A 89 -42.40 -9.62 14.95
C ALA A 89 -42.10 -10.56 13.76
N ALA A 90 -40.96 -10.43 13.12
CA ALA A 90 -40.53 -11.32 12.04
C ALA A 90 -40.37 -12.77 12.55
N LYS A 91 -39.74 -12.97 13.73
CA LYS A 91 -39.60 -14.28 14.36
C LYS A 91 -40.93 -14.88 14.76
N ALA A 92 -41.86 -14.08 15.31
CA ALA A 92 -43.23 -14.52 15.62
C ALA A 92 -44.04 -14.93 14.39
N GLY A 93 -43.73 -14.30 13.25
CA GLY A 93 -44.26 -14.68 11.94
C GLY A 93 -43.56 -15.87 11.26
N GLY A 94 -42.69 -16.59 12.00
CA GLY A 94 -42.00 -17.78 11.49
C GLY A 94 -40.77 -17.51 10.62
N ILE A 95 -40.29 -16.24 10.54
CA ILE A 95 -39.11 -15.90 9.78
C ILE A 95 -37.86 -16.11 10.67
N SER A 96 -36.96 -16.99 10.24
CA SER A 96 -35.69 -17.22 10.95
C SER A 96 -34.76 -16.02 10.88
N PHE A 97 -33.91 -15.85 11.89
CA PHE A 97 -32.88 -14.79 11.92
C PHE A 97 -31.94 -14.85 10.70
N HIS A 98 -31.53 -16.06 10.32
CA HIS A 98 -30.67 -16.25 9.14
C HIS A 98 -31.31 -15.72 7.85
N ARG A 99 -32.64 -15.82 7.72
CA ARG A 99 -33.37 -15.27 6.56
C ARG A 99 -33.37 -13.73 6.54
N VAL A 100 -33.37 -13.11 7.72
CA VAL A 100 -33.29 -11.65 7.86
C VAL A 100 -31.88 -11.16 7.52
N VAL A 101 -30.85 -11.90 7.91
CA VAL A 101 -29.43 -11.55 7.70
C VAL A 101 -28.95 -11.91 6.27
N ALA A 102 -29.58 -12.87 5.60
CA ALA A 102 -29.15 -13.32 4.27
C ALA A 102 -28.96 -12.18 3.25
N PRO A 103 -29.87 -11.18 3.13
CA PRO A 103 -29.65 -10.04 2.23
C PRO A 103 -28.41 -9.23 2.58
N LEU A 104 -28.08 -9.08 3.87
CA LEU A 104 -26.88 -8.34 4.33
C LEU A 104 -25.61 -9.06 3.88
N VAL A 105 -25.59 -10.40 3.98
CA VAL A 105 -24.43 -11.21 3.55
C VAL A 105 -24.24 -11.08 2.03
N ILE A 106 -25.31 -11.13 1.24
CA ILE A 106 -25.23 -10.96 -0.20
C ILE A 106 -24.65 -9.58 -0.56
N ILE A 107 -25.12 -8.54 0.12
CA ILE A 107 -24.57 -7.18 -0.04
C ILE A 107 -23.13 -7.12 0.41
N GLY A 108 -22.77 -7.81 1.50
CA GLY A 108 -21.40 -7.92 1.98
C GLY A 108 -20.45 -8.47 0.93
N VAL A 109 -20.84 -9.52 0.23
CA VAL A 109 -20.06 -10.08 -0.89
C VAL A 109 -19.91 -9.05 -2.02
N LEU A 110 -21.00 -8.34 -2.38
CA LEU A 110 -20.94 -7.29 -3.39
C LEU A 110 -20.03 -6.13 -2.97
N LEU A 111 -20.17 -5.66 -1.73
CA LEU A 111 -19.33 -4.59 -1.18
C LEU A 111 -17.83 -5.00 -1.11
N THR A 112 -17.55 -6.25 -0.77
CA THR A 112 -16.19 -6.80 -0.82
C THR A 112 -15.62 -6.75 -2.24
N GLY A 113 -16.41 -7.11 -3.26
CA GLY A 113 -16.01 -6.98 -4.65
C GLY A 113 -15.73 -5.52 -5.06
N VAL A 114 -16.56 -4.58 -4.61
CA VAL A 114 -16.33 -3.14 -4.83
C VAL A 114 -15.07 -2.67 -4.11
N ALA A 115 -14.82 -3.10 -2.87
CA ALA A 115 -13.61 -2.76 -2.12
C ALA A 115 -12.34 -3.25 -2.82
N LEU A 116 -12.35 -4.48 -3.36
CA LEU A 116 -11.24 -5.02 -4.17
C LEU A 116 -11.00 -4.19 -5.43
N PHE A 117 -12.06 -3.76 -6.10
CA PHE A 117 -11.95 -2.91 -7.28
C PHE A 117 -11.36 -1.52 -6.94
N ILE A 118 -11.75 -0.93 -5.81
CA ILE A 118 -11.20 0.34 -5.34
C ILE A 118 -9.70 0.19 -5.04
N THR A 119 -9.25 -0.95 -4.50
CA THR A 119 -7.83 -1.23 -4.22
C THR A 119 -6.96 -1.09 -5.47
N GLU A 120 -7.46 -1.45 -6.64
CA GLU A 120 -6.71 -1.29 -7.88
C GLU A 120 -6.65 0.17 -8.35
N ILE A 121 -7.75 0.92 -8.16
CA ILE A 121 -7.83 2.34 -8.55
C ILE A 121 -6.95 3.21 -7.64
N GLU A 122 -6.91 2.94 -6.34
CA GLU A 122 -6.17 3.74 -5.36
C GLU A 122 -4.69 3.84 -5.68
N THR A 123 -4.09 2.76 -6.19
CA THR A 123 -2.65 2.70 -6.50
C THR A 123 -2.24 3.81 -7.47
N ARG A 124 -3.07 4.08 -8.49
CA ARG A 124 -2.81 5.18 -9.45
C ARG A 124 -2.94 6.54 -8.79
N GLY A 125 -3.97 6.71 -7.97
CA GLY A 125 -4.19 7.94 -7.21
C GLY A 125 -3.03 8.23 -6.25
N ASN A 126 -2.62 7.24 -5.48
CA ASN A 126 -1.52 7.37 -4.52
C ASN A 126 -0.19 7.73 -5.19
N ARG A 127 0.11 7.19 -6.38
CA ARG A 127 1.30 7.59 -7.17
C ARG A 127 1.29 9.07 -7.50
N ILE A 128 0.18 9.59 -8.00
CA ILE A 128 0.05 11.01 -8.37
C ILE A 128 0.17 11.88 -7.10
N ALA A 129 -0.50 11.49 -6.04
CA ALA A 129 -0.44 12.20 -4.77
C ALA A 129 0.99 12.23 -4.19
N ALA A 130 1.70 11.10 -4.21
CA ALA A 130 3.08 11.02 -3.77
C ALA A 130 4.01 11.93 -4.58
N GLN A 131 3.84 11.98 -5.90
CA GLN A 131 4.59 12.91 -6.75
C GLN A 131 4.37 14.37 -6.36
N ILE A 132 3.13 14.75 -6.05
CA ILE A 132 2.80 16.12 -5.62
C ILE A 132 3.38 16.40 -4.23
N LEU A 133 3.14 15.52 -3.25
CA LEU A 133 3.52 15.72 -1.84
C LEU A 133 5.03 15.64 -1.63
N ARG A 134 5.73 14.80 -2.40
CA ARG A 134 7.20 14.70 -2.32
C ARG A 134 7.91 15.74 -3.19
N ARG A 135 7.17 16.58 -3.91
CA ARG A 135 7.72 17.45 -4.97
C ARG A 135 8.61 16.70 -5.96
N GLU A 136 8.30 15.47 -6.22
CA GLU A 136 8.93 14.73 -7.28
C GLU A 136 8.45 15.31 -8.60
N SER A 137 9.28 16.17 -9.18
CA SER A 137 9.00 16.73 -10.52
C SER A 137 8.84 15.57 -11.50
N PRO A 138 7.73 15.50 -12.27
CA PRO A 138 7.66 14.64 -13.44
C PRO A 138 8.82 15.04 -14.36
N GLY A 139 9.84 14.17 -14.48
CA GLY A 139 11.07 14.49 -15.19
C GLY A 139 12.25 14.86 -14.30
N ARG A 140 12.34 14.27 -13.10
CA ARG A 140 13.56 14.36 -12.28
C ARG A 140 14.76 13.93 -13.12
N THR A 141 15.63 14.87 -13.40
CA THR A 141 16.80 14.64 -14.25
C THR A 141 18.02 14.18 -13.47
N PHE A 142 17.99 14.29 -12.14
CA PHE A 142 19.09 13.87 -11.28
C PHE A 142 18.61 13.33 -9.93
N ARG A 143 19.43 12.46 -9.34
CA ARG A 143 19.26 11.91 -8.00
C ARG A 143 20.60 11.92 -7.28
N SER A 144 20.63 12.30 -6.00
CA SER A 144 21.87 12.39 -5.20
C SER A 144 21.78 11.49 -3.95
N ASP A 145 22.94 11.00 -3.52
CA ASP A 145 23.16 10.28 -2.26
C ASP A 145 22.13 9.15 -2.02
N PHE A 146 22.08 8.21 -2.96
CA PHE A 146 21.15 7.10 -2.87
C PHE A 146 21.84 5.74 -2.96
N VAL A 147 21.17 4.74 -2.36
CA VAL A 147 21.53 3.33 -2.49
C VAL A 147 20.46 2.64 -3.33
N TYR A 148 20.91 1.86 -4.29
CA TYR A 148 20.05 1.06 -5.16
C TYR A 148 20.53 -0.39 -5.13
N LYS A 149 19.62 -1.33 -4.98
CA LYS A 149 19.92 -2.76 -5.02
C LYS A 149 19.38 -3.35 -6.31
N SER A 150 20.28 -3.84 -7.14
CA SER A 150 20.00 -4.44 -8.44
C SER A 150 19.40 -5.84 -8.31
N GLU A 151 18.63 -6.27 -9.31
CA GLU A 151 18.16 -7.67 -9.44
C GLU A 151 19.32 -8.69 -9.50
N SER A 152 20.46 -8.27 -10.00
CA SER A 152 21.69 -9.07 -10.06
C SER A 152 22.37 -9.29 -8.69
N GLY A 153 21.82 -8.70 -7.62
CA GLY A 153 22.35 -8.76 -6.25
C GLY A 153 23.49 -7.76 -5.98
N LEU A 154 23.72 -6.82 -6.90
CA LEU A 154 24.66 -5.72 -6.72
C LEU A 154 23.99 -4.59 -5.93
N THR A 155 24.69 -4.04 -4.96
CA THR A 155 24.29 -2.82 -4.25
C THR A 155 25.08 -1.66 -4.80
N TRP A 156 24.39 -0.63 -5.26
CA TRP A 156 24.96 0.60 -5.77
C TRP A 156 24.79 1.70 -4.74
N GLN A 157 25.87 2.34 -4.38
CA GLN A 157 25.85 3.60 -3.66
C GLN A 157 26.33 4.69 -4.63
N VAL A 158 25.46 5.64 -4.93
CA VAL A 158 25.72 6.66 -5.94
C VAL A 158 25.65 8.04 -5.29
N GLY A 159 26.72 8.80 -5.36
CA GLY A 159 26.72 10.17 -4.85
C GLY A 159 25.83 11.09 -5.69
N ARG A 160 25.91 11.00 -7.04
CA ARG A 160 25.02 11.76 -7.93
C ARG A 160 24.82 11.06 -9.26
N LEU A 161 23.58 10.89 -9.66
CA LEU A 161 23.18 10.44 -11.00
C LEU A 161 22.51 11.59 -11.74
N THR A 162 22.93 11.87 -12.98
CA THR A 162 22.25 12.76 -13.92
C THR A 162 21.80 11.92 -15.12
N ALA A 163 20.50 11.72 -15.27
CA ALA A 163 19.97 10.79 -16.26
C ALA A 163 20.05 11.34 -17.68
N ASN A 164 19.85 12.65 -17.87
CA ASN A 164 19.94 13.27 -19.22
C ASN A 164 21.30 13.03 -19.88
N ASP A 165 22.36 13.02 -19.09
CA ASP A 165 23.73 12.82 -19.57
C ASP A 165 24.20 11.37 -19.39
N GLY A 166 23.37 10.49 -18.79
CA GLY A 166 23.74 9.14 -18.45
C GLY A 166 24.99 9.07 -17.57
N ARG A 167 25.17 10.01 -16.64
CA ARG A 167 26.40 10.17 -15.87
C ARG A 167 26.18 10.02 -14.38
N MET A 168 27.05 9.25 -13.74
CA MET A 168 27.14 9.16 -12.28
C MET A 168 28.48 9.72 -11.79
N ASN A 169 28.45 10.31 -10.61
CA ASN A 169 29.65 10.70 -9.87
C ASN A 169 29.67 9.94 -8.55
N THR A 170 30.87 9.51 -8.15
CA THR A 170 31.10 8.74 -6.91
C THR A 170 30.22 7.50 -6.86
N VAL A 171 30.68 6.42 -7.45
CA VAL A 171 29.91 5.17 -7.54
C VAL A 171 30.65 4.09 -6.78
N VAL A 172 29.96 3.46 -5.83
CA VAL A 172 30.42 2.25 -5.16
C VAL A 172 29.46 1.13 -5.52
N ILE A 173 30.00 0.01 -6.01
CA ILE A 173 29.20 -1.17 -6.35
C ILE A 173 29.72 -2.33 -5.50
N GLU A 174 28.83 -2.92 -4.74
CA GLU A 174 29.16 -4.01 -3.81
C GLU A 174 28.32 -5.23 -4.06
N ARG A 175 28.92 -6.38 -3.86
CA ARG A 175 28.25 -7.67 -3.76
C ARG A 175 28.91 -8.48 -2.66
N PRO A 176 28.16 -8.92 -1.63
CA PRO A 176 28.73 -9.80 -0.61
C PRO A 176 29.13 -11.14 -1.21
N PRO A 177 30.15 -11.80 -0.65
CA PRO A 177 30.51 -13.16 -1.05
C PRO A 177 29.36 -14.12 -0.73
N SER A 178 29.10 -15.06 -1.65
CA SER A 178 28.11 -16.11 -1.49
C SER A 178 28.69 -17.45 -1.95
N GLU A 179 28.02 -18.57 -1.66
CA GLU A 179 28.48 -19.89 -2.07
C GLU A 179 28.71 -19.93 -3.59
N GLY A 180 29.98 -20.16 -3.99
CA GLY A 180 30.42 -20.24 -5.38
C GLY A 180 30.61 -18.88 -6.10
N ARG A 181 30.43 -17.73 -5.42
CA ARG A 181 30.69 -16.40 -6.01
C ARG A 181 31.54 -15.54 -5.09
N ALA A 182 32.62 -14.99 -5.64
CA ALA A 182 33.46 -14.04 -4.93
C ALA A 182 32.70 -12.74 -4.59
N GLY A 183 33.01 -12.17 -3.43
CA GLY A 183 32.58 -10.82 -3.10
C GLY A 183 33.19 -9.82 -4.09
N LEU A 184 32.48 -8.75 -4.37
CA LEU A 184 32.89 -7.68 -5.28
C LEU A 184 32.74 -6.34 -4.59
N HIS A 185 33.77 -5.51 -4.65
CA HIS A 185 33.73 -4.11 -4.25
C HIS A 185 34.40 -3.27 -5.33
N VAL A 186 33.65 -2.39 -5.95
CA VAL A 186 34.15 -1.49 -7.01
C VAL A 186 33.89 -0.07 -6.55
N LEU A 187 34.93 0.75 -6.57
CA LEU A 187 34.81 2.18 -6.36
C LEU A 187 35.26 2.87 -7.64
N ALA A 188 34.46 3.81 -8.13
CA ALA A 188 34.77 4.63 -9.29
C ALA A 188 34.44 6.10 -9.03
N GLU A 189 35.25 7.01 -9.55
CA GLU A 189 34.99 8.44 -9.46
C GLU A 189 33.80 8.85 -10.31
N ALA A 190 33.62 8.20 -11.47
CA ALA A 190 32.50 8.45 -12.37
C ALA A 190 32.05 7.16 -13.09
N ALA A 191 30.81 7.16 -13.55
CA ALA A 191 30.30 6.17 -14.47
C ALA A 191 29.52 6.86 -15.59
N ARG A 192 29.59 6.28 -16.80
CA ARG A 192 28.86 6.76 -17.98
C ARG A 192 28.06 5.64 -18.57
N TRP A 193 26.81 5.94 -18.90
CA TRP A 193 25.90 5.06 -19.60
C TRP A 193 25.98 5.25 -21.11
N ASP A 194 26.04 4.15 -21.81
CA ASP A 194 25.87 4.09 -23.26
C ASP A 194 24.84 3.02 -23.60
N SER A 195 23.97 3.29 -24.57
CA SER A 195 22.87 2.38 -24.96
C SER A 195 23.37 1.05 -25.55
N ILE A 196 24.59 1.02 -26.08
CA ILE A 196 25.20 -0.18 -26.68
C ILE A 196 26.07 -0.90 -25.67
N ASP A 197 26.86 -0.15 -24.91
CA ASP A 197 27.91 -0.67 -24.03
C ASP A 197 27.52 -0.80 -22.56
N GLY A 198 26.38 -0.22 -22.17
CA GLY A 198 25.95 -0.17 -20.78
C GLY A 198 26.81 0.78 -19.94
N TRP A 199 26.96 0.46 -18.64
CA TRP A 199 27.74 1.29 -17.73
C TRP A 199 29.24 1.07 -17.89
N THR A 200 29.97 2.14 -18.14
CA THR A 200 31.42 2.19 -18.12
C THR A 200 31.86 3.03 -16.93
N LEU A 201 32.58 2.41 -16.00
CA LEU A 201 33.16 3.04 -14.81
C LEU A 201 34.49 3.69 -15.19
N GLU A 202 34.75 4.87 -14.65
CA GLU A 202 35.95 5.66 -14.94
C GLU A 202 36.73 5.93 -13.65
N ARG A 203 38.03 5.67 -13.69
CA ARG A 203 39.01 5.90 -12.62
C ARG A 203 38.58 5.34 -11.27
N GLY A 204 39.12 4.19 -10.97
CA GLY A 204 38.76 3.52 -9.72
C GLY A 204 39.55 2.26 -9.47
N TYR A 205 39.08 1.50 -8.50
CA TYR A 205 39.64 0.17 -8.20
C TYR A 205 38.53 -0.87 -8.06
N LEU A 206 38.86 -2.07 -8.44
CA LEU A 206 38.03 -3.26 -8.28
C LEU A 206 38.73 -4.18 -7.29
N ARG A 207 38.03 -4.55 -6.23
CA ARG A 207 38.48 -5.50 -5.22
C ARG A 207 37.55 -6.72 -5.26
N THR A 208 38.15 -7.89 -5.35
CA THR A 208 37.44 -9.16 -5.27
C THR A 208 37.87 -9.92 -4.03
N LEU A 209 36.90 -10.43 -3.30
CA LEU A 209 37.10 -11.27 -2.12
C LEU A 209 36.64 -12.70 -2.47
N ALA A 210 37.63 -13.58 -2.64
CA ALA A 210 37.37 -14.98 -2.91
C ALA A 210 36.83 -15.69 -1.65
N PRO A 211 36.09 -16.83 -1.79
CA PRO A 211 35.56 -17.57 -0.63
C PRO A 211 36.63 -18.08 0.33
N ASP A 212 37.88 -18.25 -0.11
CA ASP A 212 39.06 -18.62 0.70
C ASP A 212 39.71 -17.44 1.41
N SER A 213 39.07 -16.26 1.43
CA SER A 213 39.56 -14.99 1.97
C SER A 213 40.76 -14.42 1.21
N THR A 214 41.06 -14.90 0.02
CA THR A 214 42.10 -14.28 -0.83
C THR A 214 41.53 -13.00 -1.44
N GLU A 215 42.25 -11.91 -1.29
CA GLU A 215 41.87 -10.59 -1.77
C GLU A 215 42.73 -10.20 -2.98
N ALA A 216 42.10 -9.76 -4.05
CA ALA A 216 42.79 -9.19 -5.20
C ALA A 216 42.19 -7.80 -5.49
N SER A 217 43.08 -6.82 -5.68
CA SER A 217 42.73 -5.44 -6.00
C SER A 217 43.40 -5.04 -7.30
N VAL A 218 42.62 -4.44 -8.20
CA VAL A 218 43.11 -3.96 -9.50
C VAL A 218 42.61 -2.53 -9.69
N GLU A 219 43.55 -1.62 -9.99
CA GLU A 219 43.19 -0.25 -10.43
C GLU A 219 42.83 -0.22 -11.91
N PHE A 220 41.87 0.61 -12.29
CA PHE A 220 41.48 0.78 -13.67
C PHE A 220 41.24 2.25 -14.02
N GLU A 221 41.56 2.61 -15.25
CA GLU A 221 41.14 3.88 -15.82
C GLU A 221 39.74 3.82 -16.41
N LYS A 222 39.40 2.70 -17.05
CA LYS A 222 38.07 2.39 -17.56
C LYS A 222 37.75 0.92 -17.32
N LEU A 223 36.58 0.67 -16.75
CA LEU A 223 36.06 -0.68 -16.51
C LEU A 223 34.66 -0.80 -17.03
N ARG A 224 34.44 -1.68 -18.00
CA ARG A 224 33.12 -2.06 -18.46
C ARG A 224 32.61 -3.25 -17.63
N MET A 225 31.50 -3.09 -16.95
CA MET A 225 30.90 -4.17 -16.21
C MET A 225 29.82 -4.86 -17.06
N ALA A 226 30.15 -6.00 -17.66
CA ALA A 226 29.18 -6.83 -18.37
C ALA A 226 28.13 -7.38 -17.38
N GLY A 227 26.85 -7.26 -17.72
CA GLY A 227 25.75 -7.77 -16.90
C GLY A 227 25.03 -6.76 -16.02
N ILE A 228 25.40 -5.50 -16.11
CA ILE A 228 24.64 -4.38 -15.53
C ILE A 228 23.69 -3.83 -16.60
N VAL A 229 22.41 -4.08 -16.42
CA VAL A 229 21.37 -3.77 -17.43
C VAL A 229 20.54 -2.55 -17.02
N GLU A 230 20.68 -2.09 -15.79
CA GLU A 230 19.91 -1.01 -15.20
C GLU A 230 20.13 0.31 -15.97
N ARG A 231 19.04 0.90 -16.44
CA ARG A 231 19.08 2.16 -17.17
C ARG A 231 19.14 3.35 -16.22
N PRO A 232 19.68 4.51 -16.64
CA PRO A 232 19.69 5.72 -15.81
C PRO A 232 18.29 6.12 -15.31
N GLU A 233 17.25 5.94 -16.13
CA GLU A 233 15.88 6.27 -15.78
C GLU A 233 15.34 5.39 -14.64
N GLU A 234 15.68 4.10 -14.64
CA GLU A 234 15.27 3.13 -13.60
C GLU A 234 15.94 3.48 -12.25
N LEU A 235 17.16 3.93 -12.26
CA LEU A 235 17.91 4.36 -11.08
C LEU A 235 17.45 5.71 -10.51
N LEU A 236 16.77 6.52 -11.32
CA LEU A 236 16.14 7.76 -10.84
C LEU A 236 14.89 7.52 -10.02
N GLU A 237 14.20 6.40 -10.26
CA GLU A 237 12.99 6.10 -9.50
C GLU A 237 13.31 5.94 -8.01
N ALA A 238 12.69 6.77 -7.18
CA ALA A 238 12.75 6.57 -5.73
C ALA A 238 12.03 5.25 -5.36
N PRO A 239 12.46 4.55 -4.30
CA PRO A 239 11.71 3.40 -3.82
C PRO A 239 10.26 3.79 -3.60
N ARG A 240 9.34 3.13 -4.31
CA ARG A 240 7.91 3.37 -4.17
C ARG A 240 7.44 2.76 -2.85
N GLU A 241 6.52 3.44 -2.19
CA GLU A 241 5.86 2.86 -1.04
C GLU A 241 4.90 1.73 -1.46
N PRO A 242 4.68 0.72 -0.61
CA PRO A 242 3.79 -0.39 -0.93
C PRO A 242 2.36 0.04 -1.32
N ASP A 243 1.89 1.18 -0.79
CA ASP A 243 0.58 1.74 -1.12
C ASP A 243 0.52 2.37 -2.52
N GLU A 244 1.66 2.63 -3.14
CA GLU A 244 1.81 3.12 -4.52
C GLU A 244 1.99 1.99 -5.54
N MET A 245 2.10 0.74 -5.08
CA MET A 245 2.32 -0.45 -5.91
C MET A 245 1.04 -1.27 -6.04
N THR A 246 0.82 -1.84 -7.22
CA THR A 246 -0.21 -2.85 -7.43
C THR A 246 0.16 -4.14 -6.70
N TYR A 247 -0.81 -5.04 -6.51
CA TYR A 247 -0.55 -6.35 -5.90
C TYR A 247 0.57 -7.13 -6.62
N ALA A 248 0.57 -7.10 -7.95
CA ALA A 248 1.58 -7.79 -8.77
C ALA A 248 2.98 -7.12 -8.67
N GLU A 249 3.03 -5.79 -8.61
CA GLU A 249 4.30 -5.06 -8.43
C GLU A 249 4.91 -5.33 -7.05
N ILE A 250 4.10 -5.37 -5.99
CA ILE A 250 4.59 -5.72 -4.64
C ILE A 250 5.14 -7.14 -4.63
N ASP A 251 4.46 -8.09 -5.28
CA ASP A 251 4.90 -9.48 -5.36
C ASP A 251 6.25 -9.61 -6.07
N HIS A 252 6.37 -8.98 -7.23
CA HIS A 252 7.62 -8.94 -7.99
C HIS A 252 8.76 -8.29 -7.21
N PHE A 253 8.51 -7.17 -6.56
CA PHE A 253 9.52 -6.47 -5.77
C PHE A 253 9.92 -7.24 -4.50
N ALA A 254 8.97 -7.92 -3.84
CA ALA A 254 9.24 -8.79 -2.72
C ALA A 254 10.12 -9.99 -3.11
N ASP A 255 9.86 -10.58 -4.28
CA ASP A 255 10.67 -11.68 -4.82
C ASP A 255 12.12 -11.24 -5.11
N ILE A 256 12.30 -10.05 -5.69
CA ILE A 256 13.64 -9.46 -5.89
C ILE A 256 14.37 -9.29 -4.56
N ILE A 257 13.72 -8.69 -3.54
CA ILE A 257 14.34 -8.49 -2.23
C ILE A 257 14.72 -9.83 -1.59
N GLN A 258 13.86 -10.85 -1.66
CA GLN A 258 14.16 -12.18 -1.11
C GLN A 258 15.35 -12.83 -1.81
N ARG A 259 15.37 -12.82 -3.14
CA ARG A 259 16.48 -13.38 -3.94
C ARG A 259 17.82 -12.69 -3.65
N THR A 260 17.77 -11.41 -3.31
CA THR A 260 18.95 -10.63 -2.95
C THR A 260 19.33 -10.72 -1.45
N GLY A 261 18.69 -11.64 -0.69
CA GLY A 261 18.98 -11.87 0.74
C GLY A 261 18.41 -10.78 1.67
N GLY A 262 17.56 -9.89 1.16
CA GLY A 262 16.87 -8.87 1.94
C GLY A 262 15.62 -9.40 2.67
N ASN A 263 15.10 -8.59 3.59
CA ASN A 263 13.89 -8.93 4.33
C ASN A 263 12.65 -8.32 3.65
N ALA A 264 11.90 -9.12 2.93
CA ALA A 264 10.66 -8.70 2.24
C ALA A 264 9.39 -8.87 3.11
N LYS A 265 9.51 -9.21 4.41
CA LYS A 265 8.35 -9.52 5.26
C LYS A 265 7.34 -8.38 5.31
N GLU A 266 7.79 -7.16 5.45
CA GLU A 266 6.92 -5.98 5.49
C GLU A 266 6.13 -5.81 4.19
N LEU A 267 6.79 -5.96 3.04
CA LEU A 267 6.15 -5.92 1.72
C LEU A 267 5.09 -7.00 1.55
N LEU A 268 5.40 -8.23 1.97
CA LEU A 268 4.46 -9.35 1.91
C LEU A 268 3.25 -9.11 2.82
N VAL A 269 3.45 -8.57 4.02
CA VAL A 269 2.34 -8.18 4.91
C VAL A 269 1.47 -7.12 4.25
N LYS A 270 2.06 -6.08 3.68
CA LYS A 270 1.34 -5.02 2.96
C LYS A 270 0.58 -5.56 1.75
N LYS A 271 1.18 -6.52 1.01
CA LYS A 271 0.52 -7.21 -0.10
C LYS A 271 -0.76 -7.91 0.36
N GLU A 272 -0.67 -8.74 1.40
CA GLU A 272 -1.83 -9.48 1.91
C GLU A 272 -2.85 -8.54 2.57
N GLN A 273 -2.42 -7.45 3.18
CA GLN A 273 -3.29 -6.43 3.76
C GLN A 273 -4.22 -5.80 2.71
N LYS A 274 -3.78 -5.66 1.46
CA LYS A 274 -4.63 -5.15 0.37
C LYS A 274 -5.88 -6.00 0.14
N ILE A 275 -5.76 -7.30 0.23
CA ILE A 275 -6.89 -8.24 0.07
C ILE A 275 -7.66 -8.39 1.37
N SER A 276 -6.97 -8.58 2.49
CA SER A 276 -7.60 -8.86 3.78
C SER A 276 -8.50 -7.72 4.24
N LEU A 277 -8.14 -6.47 3.98
CA LEU A 277 -8.97 -5.31 4.32
C LEU A 277 -10.29 -5.29 3.53
N ALA A 278 -10.28 -5.68 2.27
CA ALA A 278 -11.50 -5.82 1.49
C ALA A 278 -12.38 -6.97 2.00
N VAL A 279 -11.78 -8.12 2.33
CA VAL A 279 -12.49 -9.28 2.89
C VAL A 279 -13.03 -8.99 4.29
N ALA A 280 -12.35 -8.16 5.08
CA ALA A 280 -12.84 -7.70 6.38
C ALA A 280 -14.25 -7.10 6.30
N THR A 281 -14.61 -6.48 5.18
CA THR A 281 -15.96 -5.95 4.94
C THR A 281 -17.03 -7.05 5.05
N LEU A 282 -16.80 -8.24 4.50
CA LEU A 282 -17.71 -9.38 4.62
C LEU A 282 -17.71 -9.97 6.04
N VAL A 283 -16.53 -10.14 6.63
CA VAL A 283 -16.36 -10.68 7.97
C VAL A 283 -17.13 -9.85 8.99
N VAL A 284 -17.04 -8.53 8.88
CA VAL A 284 -17.73 -7.58 9.76
C VAL A 284 -19.25 -7.70 9.69
N ILE A 285 -19.83 -7.97 8.51
CA ILE A 285 -21.27 -8.24 8.39
C ILE A 285 -21.66 -9.54 9.10
N LEU A 286 -20.86 -10.59 8.91
CA LEU A 286 -21.14 -11.91 9.51
C LEU A 286 -21.13 -11.85 11.05
N PHE A 287 -20.22 -11.09 11.63
CA PHE A 287 -20.14 -10.93 13.09
C PHE A 287 -21.02 -9.81 13.63
N GLY A 288 -21.11 -8.67 12.93
CA GLY A 288 -21.87 -7.51 13.35
C GLY A 288 -23.37 -7.76 13.48
N GLY A 289 -23.94 -8.58 12.60
CA GLY A 289 -25.36 -8.95 12.65
C GLY A 289 -25.75 -9.66 13.96
N PRO A 290 -25.16 -10.80 14.33
CA PRO A 290 -25.43 -11.48 15.59
C PRO A 290 -25.12 -10.64 16.83
N LEU A 291 -24.00 -9.91 16.83
CA LEU A 291 -23.60 -9.06 17.96
C LEU A 291 -24.59 -7.93 18.22
N ALA A 292 -25.14 -7.32 17.19
CA ALA A 292 -26.12 -6.26 17.30
C ALA A 292 -27.45 -6.71 17.94
N THR A 293 -27.78 -8.01 17.90
CA THR A 293 -29.01 -8.56 18.53
C THR A 293 -28.81 -8.89 20.00
N SER A 294 -27.58 -9.08 20.49
CA SER A 294 -27.32 -9.51 21.87
C SER A 294 -27.49 -8.40 22.91
N SER A 295 -27.60 -7.14 22.48
CA SER A 295 -27.57 -5.96 23.34
C SER A 295 -28.98 -5.42 23.66
N ASN A 296 -29.78 -6.18 24.41
CA ASN A 296 -31.09 -5.67 24.90
C ASN A 296 -30.97 -4.64 26.05
N ARG A 297 -29.78 -4.45 26.64
CA ARG A 297 -29.59 -3.56 27.82
C ARG A 297 -28.58 -2.44 27.65
N GLY A 298 -27.76 -2.44 26.60
CA GLY A 298 -26.61 -1.52 26.46
C GLY A 298 -26.74 -0.43 25.41
N GLY A 299 -27.83 -0.37 24.64
CA GLY A 299 -27.98 0.59 23.55
C GLY A 299 -27.03 0.36 22.35
N ALA A 300 -27.16 1.20 21.32
CA ALA A 300 -26.33 1.11 20.09
C ALA A 300 -24.83 1.25 20.37
N ALA A 301 -24.46 2.08 21.37
CA ALA A 301 -23.06 2.30 21.74
C ALA A 301 -22.36 1.04 22.25
N TYR A 302 -23.07 0.18 23.00
CA TYR A 302 -22.52 -1.11 23.45
C TYR A 302 -22.28 -2.07 22.26
N GLY A 303 -23.25 -2.15 21.34
CA GLY A 303 -23.11 -2.97 20.12
C GLY A 303 -21.93 -2.54 19.26
N ILE A 304 -21.74 -1.22 19.09
CA ILE A 304 -20.59 -0.65 18.37
C ILE A 304 -19.28 -0.96 19.11
N GLY A 305 -19.23 -0.76 20.43
CA GLY A 305 -18.02 -0.99 21.21
C GLY A 305 -17.58 -2.47 21.18
N VAL A 306 -18.50 -3.41 21.33
CA VAL A 306 -18.22 -4.84 21.24
C VAL A 306 -17.79 -5.23 19.82
N SER A 307 -18.45 -4.70 18.79
CA SER A 307 -18.11 -4.99 17.39
C SER A 307 -16.74 -4.43 17.01
N LEU A 308 -16.42 -3.21 17.42
CA LEU A 308 -15.08 -2.63 17.24
C LEU A 308 -14.02 -3.42 18.00
N GLY A 309 -14.26 -3.78 19.24
CA GLY A 309 -13.36 -4.61 20.04
C GLY A 309 -13.08 -5.96 19.39
N THR A 310 -14.08 -6.59 18.77
CA THR A 310 -13.91 -7.89 18.08
C THR A 310 -13.15 -7.77 16.75
N VAL A 311 -13.15 -6.60 16.12
CA VAL A 311 -12.42 -6.37 14.85
C VAL A 311 -10.95 -6.00 15.11
N ILE A 312 -10.66 -5.39 16.25
CA ILE A 312 -9.29 -4.97 16.63
C ILE A 312 -8.47 -6.13 17.23
N LEU A 313 -9.12 -7.10 17.90
CA LEU A 313 -8.51 -8.33 18.41
C LEU A 313 -8.30 -9.37 17.32
#